data_f8e21f7e57afb2330d057c65bb25cf3d
#
_entry.id   f8e21f7e57afb2330d057c65bb25cf3d
#
_cell.length_a   1.000
_cell.length_b   1.000
_cell.length_c   1.000
_cell.angle_alpha   90.00
_cell.angle_beta   90.00
_cell.angle_gamma   90.00
#
_symmetry.space_group_name_H-M   'P 1'
#
loop_
_entity.id
_entity.type
_entity.pdbx_description
1 polymer ?
#
loop_
_entity_poly.entity_id
_entity_poly.type
_entity_poly.pdbx_seq_one_letter_code
_entity_poly.pdbx_strand_id
1 'polypeptide(L)'
;MNSNSITDIWNNLASAEEAGLTKRRIPVESPLYVYGTYRHPDNLYGIAFSYDSSLTIPVDQFKSLKELEILQMPDTSFEHRNLLLIQLHHTDCLGVFATLCSDLTSAITRESSEKSALRIVLNQLEKWRTLFDRGLTAGLSPAEQQGLYGELHLLSRMIRRNTSDMTETVGYWVGCDKAMRDFQGKDWAIEVKTTATNGSDRLTINGERQLDDALLDRLFLYHLSVEVSRKNGQTLNRAIEDLRKALAADTIALHRFNTGPVSYTHL
;
A
#
# COMPACT_ATOMS: atom_id res chain seq x y z
N MET A 1 20.78 -1.65 -19.04
CA MET A 1 19.50 -2.10 -18.43
C MET A 1 19.81 -2.64 -17.05
N ASN A 2 19.52 -1.89 -15.98
CA ASN A 2 19.78 -2.35 -14.63
C ASN A 2 18.64 -3.30 -14.20
N SER A 3 18.85 -4.61 -14.40
CA SER A 3 17.93 -5.66 -13.98
C SER A 3 18.14 -6.02 -12.50
N ASN A 4 17.85 -5.08 -11.61
CA ASN A 4 17.98 -5.29 -10.15
C ASN A 4 16.66 -5.06 -9.40
N SER A 5 15.52 -5.22 -10.08
CA SER A 5 14.25 -5.22 -9.36
C SER A 5 14.12 -6.52 -8.57
N ILE A 6 13.43 -6.48 -7.44
CA ILE A 6 13.20 -7.70 -6.63
C ILE A 6 12.48 -8.77 -7.45
N THR A 7 11.60 -8.37 -8.36
CA THR A 7 10.87 -9.28 -9.26
C THR A 7 11.80 -10.01 -10.23
N ASP A 8 12.84 -9.33 -10.76
CA ASP A 8 13.85 -9.99 -11.61
C ASP A 8 14.67 -11.00 -10.80
N ILE A 9 15.00 -10.67 -9.56
CA ILE A 9 15.71 -11.58 -8.66
C ILE A 9 14.86 -12.83 -8.41
N TRP A 10 13.59 -12.68 -8.09
CA TRP A 10 12.67 -13.79 -7.86
C TRP A 10 12.52 -14.69 -9.09
N ASN A 11 12.33 -14.11 -10.26
CA ASN A 11 12.20 -14.87 -11.51
C ASN A 11 13.46 -15.71 -11.78
N ASN A 12 14.64 -15.13 -11.53
CA ASN A 12 15.91 -15.85 -11.69
C ASN A 12 16.08 -16.98 -10.67
N LEU A 13 15.68 -16.77 -9.40
CA LEU A 13 15.78 -17.79 -8.36
C LEU A 13 14.77 -18.92 -8.58
N ALA A 14 13.55 -18.59 -9.02
CA ALA A 14 12.51 -19.57 -9.32
C ALA A 14 12.91 -20.49 -10.48
N SER A 15 13.63 -19.97 -11.49
CA SER A 15 14.09 -20.76 -12.64
C SER A 15 15.29 -21.67 -12.35
N ALA A 16 15.96 -21.50 -11.21
CA ALA A 16 17.16 -22.29 -10.87
C ALA A 16 16.84 -23.69 -10.35
N GLU A 17 15.59 -24.00 -9.99
CA GLU A 17 15.08 -25.29 -9.46
C GLU A 17 15.92 -25.88 -8.29
N GLU A 18 16.64 -25.04 -7.56
CA GLU A 18 17.43 -25.44 -6.39
C GLU A 18 16.51 -25.68 -5.18
N ALA A 19 16.63 -26.87 -4.56
CA ALA A 19 15.83 -27.22 -3.39
C ALA A 19 16.19 -26.37 -2.16
N GLY A 20 15.17 -25.98 -1.37
CA GLY A 20 15.32 -25.21 -0.16
C GLY A 20 15.24 -23.71 -0.39
N LEU A 21 15.80 -22.95 0.56
CA LEU A 21 15.81 -21.47 0.51
C LEU A 21 17.02 -20.99 -0.28
N THR A 22 16.77 -20.40 -1.44
CA THR A 22 17.77 -19.71 -2.25
C THR A 22 17.70 -18.20 -2.04
N LYS A 23 18.82 -17.49 -2.12
CA LYS A 23 18.87 -16.05 -1.90
C LYS A 23 19.87 -15.36 -2.83
N ARG A 24 19.53 -14.13 -3.26
CA ARG A 24 20.41 -13.25 -4.04
C ARG A 24 20.46 -11.86 -3.44
N ARG A 25 21.65 -11.31 -3.32
CA ARG A 25 21.89 -9.97 -2.74
C ARG A 25 21.17 -8.87 -3.54
N ILE A 26 20.47 -8.00 -2.82
CA ILE A 26 19.96 -6.72 -3.34
C ILE A 26 20.99 -5.65 -2.97
N PRO A 27 21.54 -4.89 -3.94
CA PRO A 27 22.49 -3.83 -3.64
C PRO A 27 21.78 -2.62 -3.04
N VAL A 28 21.85 -2.50 -1.71
CA VAL A 28 21.29 -1.38 -0.94
C VAL A 28 22.39 -0.81 -0.06
N GLU A 29 22.47 0.50 0.01
CA GLU A 29 23.37 1.21 0.94
C GLU A 29 22.76 1.17 2.35
N SER A 30 22.97 0.07 3.05
CA SER A 30 22.41 -0.22 4.37
C SER A 30 23.37 -1.05 5.21
N PRO A 31 23.38 -0.92 6.55
CA PRO A 31 24.16 -1.79 7.43
C PRO A 31 23.67 -3.24 7.38
N LEU A 32 22.40 -3.49 7.04
CA LEU A 32 21.87 -4.84 6.85
C LEU A 32 22.23 -5.39 5.47
N TYR A 33 22.45 -6.71 5.39
CA TYR A 33 22.49 -7.38 4.09
C TYR A 33 21.10 -7.76 3.67
N VAL A 34 20.66 -7.26 2.52
CA VAL A 34 19.31 -7.49 1.99
C VAL A 34 19.37 -8.50 0.86
N TYR A 35 18.44 -9.46 0.86
CA TYR A 35 18.35 -10.51 -0.14
C TYR A 35 16.92 -10.66 -0.65
N GLY A 36 16.75 -10.79 -1.96
CA GLY A 36 15.57 -11.44 -2.52
C GLY A 36 15.71 -12.94 -2.33
N THR A 37 14.64 -13.60 -1.92
CA THR A 37 14.66 -15.06 -1.62
C THR A 37 13.56 -15.79 -2.35
N TYR A 38 13.79 -17.08 -2.58
CA TYR A 38 12.81 -18.01 -3.12
C TYR A 38 12.98 -19.38 -2.44
N ARG A 39 11.87 -20.08 -2.12
CA ARG A 39 11.92 -21.40 -1.48
C ARG A 39 11.22 -22.44 -2.34
N HIS A 40 11.97 -23.48 -2.74
CA HIS A 40 11.43 -24.71 -3.33
C HIS A 40 11.20 -25.79 -2.26
N PRO A 41 10.21 -26.67 -2.41
CA PRO A 41 9.19 -26.75 -3.47
C PRO A 41 7.97 -25.89 -3.24
N ASP A 42 7.90 -25.15 -2.11
CA ASP A 42 6.71 -24.41 -1.68
C ASP A 42 6.40 -23.19 -2.57
N ASN A 43 7.33 -22.81 -3.46
CA ASN A 43 7.24 -21.66 -4.36
C ASN A 43 7.00 -20.32 -3.65
N LEU A 44 7.67 -20.11 -2.50
CA LEU A 44 7.50 -18.92 -1.69
C LEU A 44 8.49 -17.83 -2.08
N TYR A 45 7.97 -16.71 -2.55
CA TYR A 45 8.73 -15.49 -2.80
C TYR A 45 9.00 -14.75 -1.51
N GLY A 46 10.20 -14.19 -1.33
CA GLY A 46 10.54 -13.53 -0.09
C GLY A 46 11.59 -12.44 -0.20
N ILE A 47 11.76 -11.73 0.92
CA ILE A 47 12.87 -10.83 1.21
C ILE A 47 13.48 -11.22 2.55
N ALA A 48 14.80 -11.13 2.67
CA ALA A 48 15.49 -11.41 3.91
C ALA A 48 16.48 -10.29 4.27
N PHE A 49 16.59 -10.01 5.57
CA PHE A 49 17.54 -9.06 6.14
C PHE A 49 18.49 -9.82 7.05
N SER A 50 19.79 -9.84 6.69
CA SER A 50 20.83 -10.46 7.51
C SER A 50 21.40 -9.42 8.48
N TYR A 51 21.48 -9.80 9.77
CA TYR A 51 21.86 -8.93 10.86
C TYR A 51 22.64 -9.70 11.94
N ASP A 52 23.35 -9.00 12.81
CA ASP A 52 24.15 -9.58 13.91
C ASP A 52 23.25 -10.39 14.87
N SER A 53 23.63 -11.63 15.15
CA SER A 53 22.85 -12.56 15.98
C SER A 53 22.70 -12.14 17.45
N SER A 54 23.50 -11.19 17.92
CA SER A 54 23.36 -10.59 19.26
C SER A 54 22.12 -9.69 19.41
N LEU A 55 21.54 -9.24 18.27
CA LEU A 55 20.34 -8.43 18.27
C LEU A 55 19.09 -9.33 18.39
N THR A 56 18.22 -9.03 19.34
CA THR A 56 16.94 -9.74 19.54
C THR A 56 15.82 -9.01 18.84
N ILE A 57 15.01 -9.76 18.07
CA ILE A 57 13.84 -9.25 17.36
C ILE A 57 12.57 -9.94 17.88
N PRO A 58 11.48 -9.21 18.17
CA PRO A 58 10.22 -9.78 18.62
C PRO A 58 9.39 -10.30 17.42
N VAL A 59 9.83 -11.39 16.76
CA VAL A 59 9.14 -11.95 15.58
C VAL A 59 7.75 -12.49 15.90
N ASP A 60 7.50 -12.89 17.15
CA ASP A 60 6.24 -13.52 17.58
C ASP A 60 5.01 -12.60 17.38
N GLN A 61 5.19 -11.30 17.44
CA GLN A 61 4.12 -10.32 17.22
C GLN A 61 3.58 -10.32 15.78
N PHE A 62 4.32 -10.89 14.82
CA PHE A 62 3.95 -10.93 13.41
C PHE A 62 3.38 -12.28 12.97
N LYS A 63 3.27 -13.27 13.86
CA LYS A 63 2.74 -14.63 13.54
C LYS A 63 1.28 -14.64 13.09
N SER A 64 0.53 -13.55 13.30
CA SER A 64 -0.87 -13.43 12.91
C SER A 64 -1.11 -12.98 11.47
N LEU A 65 -0.05 -12.67 10.71
CA LEU A 65 -0.18 -12.25 9.32
C LEU A 65 -0.51 -13.45 8.43
N LYS A 66 -1.76 -13.52 7.95
CA LYS A 66 -2.27 -14.67 7.17
C LYS A 66 -1.56 -14.86 5.83
N GLU A 67 -1.13 -13.77 5.22
CA GLU A 67 -0.58 -13.75 3.86
C GLU A 67 0.96 -13.82 3.85
N LEU A 68 1.59 -13.55 5.01
CA LEU A 68 3.04 -13.51 5.14
C LEU A 68 3.52 -14.46 6.24
N GLU A 69 4.56 -15.20 5.94
CA GLU A 69 5.36 -15.90 6.94
C GLU A 69 6.57 -15.06 7.32
N ILE A 70 6.74 -14.78 8.61
CA ILE A 70 7.89 -14.03 9.13
C ILE A 70 8.66 -14.93 10.08
N LEU A 71 9.90 -15.22 9.72
CA LEU A 71 10.76 -16.15 10.42
C LEU A 71 12.09 -15.51 10.79
N GLN A 72 12.64 -15.97 11.92
CA GLN A 72 14.03 -15.75 12.26
C GLN A 72 14.77 -17.08 12.16
N MET A 73 15.90 -17.10 11.45
CA MET A 73 16.73 -18.27 11.27
C MET A 73 18.20 -17.89 11.15
N PRO A 74 19.16 -18.81 11.42
CA PRO A 74 20.57 -18.53 11.17
C PRO A 74 20.85 -18.21 9.70
N ASP A 75 21.74 -17.25 9.44
CA ASP A 75 22.27 -17.00 8.11
C ASP A 75 23.44 -17.96 7.82
N THR A 76 23.15 -19.00 7.07
CA THR A 76 24.16 -20.06 6.76
C THR A 76 25.36 -19.56 5.94
N SER A 77 25.32 -18.33 5.41
CA SER A 77 26.43 -17.76 4.64
C SER A 77 27.45 -17.01 5.49
N PHE A 78 27.10 -16.73 6.76
CA PHE A 78 27.96 -15.97 7.67
C PHE A 78 27.83 -16.48 9.09
N GLU A 79 28.96 -16.57 9.80
CA GLU A 79 28.95 -16.81 11.24
C GLU A 79 28.39 -15.61 12.01
N HIS A 80 27.74 -15.88 13.14
CA HIS A 80 27.18 -14.86 14.03
C HIS A 80 26.14 -13.92 13.37
N ARG A 81 25.45 -14.41 12.34
CA ARG A 81 24.36 -13.66 11.72
C ARG A 81 23.06 -14.45 11.66
N ASN A 82 21.94 -13.72 11.77
CA ASN A 82 20.59 -14.25 11.59
C ASN A 82 19.94 -13.60 10.38
N LEU A 83 18.95 -14.28 9.80
CA LEU A 83 18.04 -13.75 8.81
C LEU A 83 16.70 -13.43 9.45
N LEU A 84 16.19 -12.22 9.24
CA LEU A 84 14.77 -11.92 9.31
C LEU A 84 14.22 -12.20 7.93
N LEU A 85 13.50 -13.30 7.78
CA LEU A 85 12.92 -13.76 6.51
C LEU A 85 11.44 -13.44 6.47
N ILE A 86 10.99 -12.80 5.41
CA ILE A 86 9.59 -12.46 5.14
C ILE A 86 9.20 -13.12 3.83
N GLN A 87 8.23 -14.02 3.85
CA GLN A 87 7.79 -14.79 2.69
C GLN A 87 6.30 -14.62 2.45
N LEU A 88 5.91 -14.62 1.17
CA LEU A 88 4.53 -14.52 0.73
C LEU A 88 3.95 -15.93 0.52
N HIS A 89 2.77 -16.20 1.12
CA HIS A 89 2.07 -17.48 0.95
C HIS A 89 1.32 -17.59 -0.38
N HIS A 90 0.74 -16.51 -0.88
CA HIS A 90 -0.12 -16.53 -2.07
C HIS A 90 0.41 -15.63 -3.17
N THR A 91 0.69 -16.20 -4.34
CA THR A 91 1.26 -15.50 -5.50
C THR A 91 0.36 -14.43 -6.10
N ASP A 92 -0.95 -14.48 -5.83
CA ASP A 92 -1.91 -13.46 -6.29
C ASP A 92 -1.59 -12.05 -5.77
N CYS A 93 -0.86 -11.98 -4.63
CA CYS A 93 -0.44 -10.73 -4.01
C CYS A 93 1.00 -10.32 -4.34
N LEU A 94 1.65 -10.96 -5.33
CA LEU A 94 3.07 -10.76 -5.61
C LEU A 94 3.43 -9.30 -5.92
N GLY A 95 2.58 -8.57 -6.65
CA GLY A 95 2.80 -7.16 -6.96
C GLY A 95 2.79 -6.27 -5.72
N VAL A 96 1.84 -6.51 -4.80
CA VAL A 96 1.76 -5.77 -3.53
C VAL A 96 2.94 -6.12 -2.63
N PHE A 97 3.34 -7.39 -2.61
CA PHE A 97 4.50 -7.83 -1.86
C PHE A 97 5.81 -7.24 -2.41
N ALA A 98 5.94 -7.10 -3.73
CA ALA A 98 7.07 -6.39 -4.34
C ALA A 98 7.12 -4.91 -3.90
N THR A 99 5.97 -4.26 -3.78
CA THR A 99 5.86 -2.88 -3.28
C THR A 99 6.29 -2.80 -1.81
N LEU A 100 5.82 -3.72 -0.96
CA LEU A 100 6.29 -3.85 0.43
C LEU A 100 7.81 -4.00 0.50
N CYS A 101 8.39 -4.92 -0.29
CA CYS A 101 9.82 -5.14 -0.32
C CYS A 101 10.61 -3.89 -0.73
N SER A 102 10.11 -3.13 -1.71
CA SER A 102 10.70 -1.87 -2.15
C SER A 102 10.64 -0.80 -1.05
N ASP A 103 9.50 -0.71 -0.35
CA ASP A 103 9.29 0.23 0.76
C ASP A 103 10.23 -0.08 1.94
N LEU A 104 10.31 -1.36 2.36
CA LEU A 104 11.24 -1.80 3.41
C LEU A 104 12.69 -1.49 3.05
N THR A 105 13.07 -1.75 1.80
CA THR A 105 14.44 -1.54 1.32
C THR A 105 14.80 -0.05 1.28
N SER A 106 13.87 0.78 0.82
CA SER A 106 14.05 2.24 0.74
C SER A 106 14.14 2.87 2.13
N ALA A 107 13.33 2.39 3.08
CA ALA A 107 13.27 2.92 4.44
C ALA A 107 14.57 2.73 5.23
N ILE A 108 15.38 1.71 4.92
CA ILE A 108 16.65 1.44 5.60
C ILE A 108 17.88 2.00 4.88
N THR A 109 17.66 2.67 3.74
CA THR A 109 18.77 3.26 2.98
C THR A 109 19.44 4.36 3.80
N ARG A 110 20.78 4.31 3.89
CA ARG A 110 21.63 5.25 4.64
C ARG A 110 21.46 5.23 6.16
N GLU A 111 20.86 4.18 6.72
CA GLU A 111 20.85 4.01 8.16
C GLU A 111 22.28 3.76 8.70
N SER A 112 22.55 4.22 9.93
CA SER A 112 23.88 4.20 10.52
C SER A 112 24.21 2.92 11.28
N SER A 113 23.21 2.12 11.66
CA SER A 113 23.41 0.89 12.43
C SER A 113 22.39 -0.19 12.11
N GLU A 114 22.77 -1.46 12.27
CA GLU A 114 21.87 -2.61 12.08
C GLU A 114 20.65 -2.53 13.00
N LYS A 115 20.84 -2.13 14.26
CA LYS A 115 19.74 -1.97 15.22
C LYS A 115 18.71 -0.94 14.78
N SER A 116 19.15 0.21 14.25
CA SER A 116 18.27 1.23 13.72
C SER A 116 17.51 0.74 12.49
N ALA A 117 18.23 0.13 11.55
CA ALA A 117 17.64 -0.41 10.33
C ALA A 117 16.61 -1.51 10.62
N LEU A 118 16.91 -2.46 11.53
CA LEU A 118 15.95 -3.48 11.95
C LEU A 118 14.69 -2.88 12.58
N ARG A 119 14.84 -1.89 13.45
CA ARG A 119 13.70 -1.20 14.05
C ARG A 119 12.80 -0.56 13.00
N ILE A 120 13.41 0.03 11.96
CA ILE A 120 12.67 0.62 10.84
C ILE A 120 11.92 -0.45 10.06
N VAL A 121 12.57 -1.57 9.72
CA VAL A 121 11.92 -2.71 9.06
C VAL A 121 10.70 -3.17 9.86
N LEU A 122 10.85 -3.40 11.17
CA LEU A 122 9.76 -3.88 12.03
C LEU A 122 8.61 -2.85 12.13
N ASN A 123 8.94 -1.56 12.28
CA ASN A 123 7.94 -0.50 12.32
C ASN A 123 7.18 -0.38 10.99
N GLN A 124 7.86 -0.58 9.88
CA GLN A 124 7.24 -0.53 8.57
C GLN A 124 6.34 -1.75 8.35
N LEU A 125 6.78 -2.95 8.75
CA LEU A 125 5.95 -4.16 8.76
C LEU A 125 4.68 -3.98 9.60
N GLU A 126 4.76 -3.31 10.75
CA GLU A 126 3.59 -3.03 11.59
C GLU A 126 2.58 -2.10 10.89
N LYS A 127 3.06 -1.10 10.15
CA LYS A 127 2.16 -0.27 9.32
C LYS A 127 1.47 -1.09 8.23
N TRP A 128 2.23 -1.98 7.57
CA TRP A 128 1.70 -2.87 6.55
C TRP A 128 0.78 -3.94 7.12
N ARG A 129 0.93 -4.33 8.39
CA ARG A 129 0.06 -5.30 9.07
C ARG A 129 -1.41 -4.94 8.94
N THR A 130 -1.75 -3.69 9.13
CA THR A 130 -3.14 -3.23 9.01
C THR A 130 -3.73 -3.49 7.62
N LEU A 131 -2.90 -3.46 6.59
CA LEU A 131 -3.30 -3.78 5.21
C LEU A 131 -3.46 -5.28 5.01
N PHE A 132 -2.53 -6.08 5.53
CA PHE A 132 -2.58 -7.55 5.45
C PHE A 132 -3.72 -8.14 6.26
N ASP A 133 -4.02 -7.60 7.45
CA ASP A 133 -5.13 -8.06 8.31
C ASP A 133 -6.51 -7.83 7.65
N ARG A 134 -6.61 -6.86 6.74
CA ARG A 134 -7.81 -6.64 5.91
C ARG A 134 -7.95 -7.65 4.77
N GLY A 135 -6.95 -8.51 4.55
CA GLY A 135 -6.90 -9.51 3.50
C GLY A 135 -6.53 -8.91 2.15
N LEU A 136 -5.29 -9.12 1.69
CA LEU A 136 -4.82 -8.68 0.35
C LEU A 136 -5.58 -9.38 -0.80
N THR A 137 -6.12 -10.55 -0.55
CA THR A 137 -6.93 -11.33 -1.50
C THR A 137 -8.39 -10.87 -1.56
N ALA A 138 -8.88 -10.26 -0.48
CA ALA A 138 -10.14 -9.56 -0.51
C ALA A 138 -9.83 -8.11 -0.93
N GLY A 139 -9.75 -7.82 -2.21
CA GLY A 139 -9.75 -6.44 -2.71
C GLY A 139 -10.79 -5.60 -1.96
N LEU A 140 -10.84 -4.31 -2.18
CA LEU A 140 -11.86 -3.47 -1.55
C LEU A 140 -13.23 -4.17 -1.64
N SER A 141 -13.93 -4.29 -0.51
CA SER A 141 -15.31 -4.78 -0.50
C SER A 141 -16.17 -3.96 -1.47
N PRO A 142 -17.28 -4.46 -1.96
CA PRO A 142 -18.17 -3.70 -2.84
C PRO A 142 -18.53 -2.32 -2.27
N ALA A 143 -18.71 -2.21 -0.95
CA ALA A 143 -19.01 -0.95 -0.28
C ALA A 143 -17.80 0.01 -0.29
N GLU A 144 -16.59 -0.50 -0.04
CA GLU A 144 -15.36 0.30 -0.11
C GLU A 144 -15.04 0.73 -1.55
N GLN A 145 -15.24 -0.16 -2.53
CA GLN A 145 -15.10 0.20 -3.96
C GLN A 145 -16.05 1.32 -4.36
N GLN A 146 -17.30 1.22 -3.89
CA GLN A 146 -18.32 2.23 -4.14
C GLN A 146 -17.99 3.56 -3.47
N GLY A 147 -17.50 3.54 -2.22
CA GLY A 147 -17.04 4.73 -1.50
C GLY A 147 -15.90 5.42 -2.25
N LEU A 148 -14.84 4.67 -2.55
CA LEU A 148 -13.68 5.18 -3.27
C LEU A 148 -14.06 5.72 -4.66
N TYR A 149 -14.98 5.05 -5.37
CA TYR A 149 -15.46 5.56 -6.65
C TYR A 149 -16.09 6.96 -6.53
N GLY A 150 -16.85 7.20 -5.48
CA GLY A 150 -17.45 8.53 -5.21
C GLY A 150 -16.40 9.60 -4.93
N GLU A 151 -15.37 9.27 -4.14
CA GLU A 151 -14.26 10.17 -3.89
C GLU A 151 -13.49 10.51 -5.18
N LEU A 152 -13.15 9.50 -5.99
CA LEU A 152 -12.47 9.68 -7.29
C LEU A 152 -13.33 10.49 -8.27
N HIS A 153 -14.65 10.28 -8.26
CA HIS A 153 -15.57 11.07 -9.07
C HIS A 153 -15.55 12.55 -8.68
N LEU A 154 -15.60 12.85 -7.37
CA LEU A 154 -15.49 14.23 -6.89
C LEU A 154 -14.12 14.83 -7.24
N LEU A 155 -13.03 14.12 -6.98
CA LEU A 155 -11.67 14.56 -7.32
C LEU A 155 -11.53 14.88 -8.81
N SER A 156 -12.07 14.02 -9.69
CA SER A 156 -12.09 14.26 -11.13
C SER A 156 -12.82 15.55 -11.51
N ARG A 157 -13.94 15.84 -10.84
CA ARG A 157 -14.69 17.08 -11.06
C ARG A 157 -13.93 18.31 -10.57
N MET A 158 -13.24 18.21 -9.43
CA MET A 158 -12.43 19.31 -8.90
C MET A 158 -11.24 19.62 -9.83
N ILE A 159 -10.50 18.60 -10.29
CA ILE A 159 -9.39 18.76 -11.23
C ILE A 159 -9.86 19.41 -12.55
N ARG A 160 -10.98 18.97 -13.11
CA ARG A 160 -11.53 19.57 -14.35
C ARG A 160 -11.91 21.04 -14.20
N ARG A 161 -12.27 21.48 -13.00
CA ARG A 161 -12.64 22.87 -12.71
C ARG A 161 -11.43 23.75 -12.37
N ASN A 162 -10.38 23.17 -11.83
CA ASN A 162 -9.16 23.86 -11.41
C ASN A 162 -7.95 23.19 -12.03
N THR A 163 -7.76 23.38 -13.33
CA THR A 163 -6.63 22.83 -14.08
C THR A 163 -5.34 23.58 -13.83
N SER A 164 -5.39 24.76 -13.20
CA SER A 164 -4.22 25.59 -12.92
C SER A 164 -3.43 25.16 -11.69
N ASP A 165 -4.06 24.43 -10.75
CA ASP A 165 -3.40 23.94 -9.54
C ASP A 165 -3.89 22.54 -9.17
N MET A 166 -3.42 21.55 -9.92
CA MET A 166 -3.76 20.15 -9.70
C MET A 166 -3.09 19.61 -8.43
N THR A 167 -1.88 20.05 -8.13
CA THR A 167 -1.14 19.65 -6.94
C THR A 167 -1.88 20.04 -5.66
N GLU A 168 -2.43 21.27 -5.57
CA GLU A 168 -3.24 21.70 -4.45
C GLU A 168 -4.55 20.92 -4.40
N THR A 169 -5.22 20.77 -5.55
CA THR A 169 -6.49 20.05 -5.65
C THR A 169 -6.39 18.59 -5.16
N VAL A 170 -5.33 17.87 -5.56
CA VAL A 170 -5.07 16.51 -5.06
C VAL A 170 -4.73 16.53 -3.57
N GLY A 171 -4.04 17.59 -3.10
CA GLY A 171 -3.69 17.76 -1.69
C GLY A 171 -4.88 17.90 -0.75
N TYR A 172 -6.05 18.29 -1.24
CA TYR A 172 -7.28 18.33 -0.44
C TYR A 172 -7.88 16.94 -0.16
N TRP A 173 -7.51 15.93 -0.92
CA TRP A 173 -8.00 14.57 -0.72
C TRP A 173 -7.21 13.86 0.38
N VAL A 174 -7.78 13.81 1.59
CA VAL A 174 -7.14 13.32 2.82
C VAL A 174 -7.79 12.04 3.39
N GLY A 175 -8.82 11.52 2.74
CA GLY A 175 -9.56 10.34 3.20
C GLY A 175 -8.68 9.09 3.44
N CYS A 176 -7.51 9.00 2.79
CA CYS A 176 -6.54 7.93 2.99
C CYS A 176 -5.78 7.97 4.32
N ASP A 177 -5.61 9.15 4.91
CA ASP A 177 -4.78 9.33 6.11
C ASP A 177 -5.55 9.07 7.42
N LYS A 178 -6.68 8.33 7.34
CA LYS A 178 -7.64 8.16 8.45
C LYS A 178 -8.14 9.52 8.98
N ALA A 179 -8.16 10.52 8.13
CA ALA A 179 -8.76 11.80 8.43
C ALA A 179 -10.27 11.63 8.69
N MET A 180 -10.84 12.54 9.45
CA MET A 180 -12.28 12.51 9.77
C MET A 180 -13.16 12.84 8.55
N ARG A 181 -12.57 13.29 7.45
CA ARG A 181 -13.23 13.76 6.22
C ARG A 181 -12.50 13.25 4.99
N ASP A 182 -13.20 13.17 3.87
CA ASP A 182 -12.59 12.70 2.62
C ASP A 182 -11.79 13.80 1.91
N PHE A 183 -12.27 15.03 1.97
CA PHE A 183 -11.56 16.20 1.44
C PHE A 183 -11.52 17.31 2.49
N GLN A 184 -10.38 17.98 2.60
CA GLN A 184 -10.20 19.06 3.55
C GLN A 184 -9.29 20.17 3.02
N GLY A 185 -9.78 21.40 3.05
CA GLY A 185 -9.02 22.63 2.88
C GLY A 185 -8.75 23.30 4.22
N LYS A 186 -8.36 24.59 4.17
CA LYS A 186 -8.01 25.35 5.38
C LYS A 186 -9.22 25.60 6.29
N ASP A 187 -10.36 25.93 5.71
CA ASP A 187 -11.58 26.39 6.40
C ASP A 187 -12.84 25.65 5.93
N TRP A 188 -12.68 24.63 5.12
CA TRP A 188 -13.77 23.81 4.58
C TRP A 188 -13.42 22.34 4.56
N ALA A 189 -14.45 21.48 4.60
CA ALA A 189 -14.32 20.04 4.37
C ALA A 189 -15.50 19.49 3.58
N ILE A 190 -15.28 18.35 2.92
CA ILE A 190 -16.33 17.61 2.21
C ILE A 190 -16.27 16.14 2.68
N GLU A 191 -17.43 15.64 3.11
CA GLU A 191 -17.68 14.23 3.30
C GLU A 191 -18.37 13.68 2.06
N VAL A 192 -17.89 12.57 1.51
CA VAL A 192 -18.45 11.91 0.32
C VAL A 192 -19.28 10.71 0.74
N LYS A 193 -20.50 10.64 0.27
CA LYS A 193 -21.36 9.46 0.45
C LYS A 193 -21.84 8.96 -0.90
N THR A 194 -21.56 7.68 -1.18
CA THR A 194 -21.96 7.04 -2.44
C THR A 194 -22.98 5.95 -2.14
N THR A 195 -24.13 6.01 -2.81
CA THR A 195 -25.19 5.01 -2.69
C THR A 195 -25.46 4.34 -4.03
N ALA A 196 -25.85 3.04 -4.00
CA ALA A 196 -26.38 2.39 -5.18
C ALA A 196 -27.86 2.77 -5.39
N THR A 197 -28.26 3.02 -6.63
CA THR A 197 -29.64 3.43 -7.00
C THR A 197 -30.71 2.42 -6.57
N ASN A 198 -30.32 1.15 -6.43
CA ASN A 198 -31.21 0.07 -5.95
C ASN A 198 -31.21 -0.05 -4.42
N GLY A 199 -30.54 0.86 -3.70
CA GLY A 199 -30.49 0.93 -2.25
C GLY A 199 -31.57 1.85 -1.67
N SER A 200 -31.62 1.92 -0.33
CA SER A 200 -32.54 2.82 0.35
C SER A 200 -32.16 4.29 0.10
N ASP A 201 -33.16 5.18 0.05
CA ASP A 201 -32.99 6.64 -0.01
C ASP A 201 -32.37 7.23 1.30
N ARG A 202 -31.74 6.37 2.10
CA ARG A 202 -31.15 6.73 3.40
C ARG A 202 -29.63 6.78 3.28
N LEU A 203 -29.05 7.88 3.72
CA LEU A 203 -27.63 8.04 3.94
C LEU A 203 -27.27 7.64 5.37
N THR A 204 -26.31 6.77 5.51
CA THR A 204 -25.76 6.41 6.82
C THR A 204 -24.46 7.21 7.06
N ILE A 205 -24.45 7.97 8.15
CA ILE A 205 -23.27 8.69 8.61
C ILE A 205 -22.63 7.86 9.72
N ASN A 206 -21.41 7.39 9.49
CA ASN A 206 -20.71 6.44 10.35
C ASN A 206 -19.94 7.15 11.50
N GLY A 207 -20.63 8.06 12.20
CA GLY A 207 -20.07 8.71 13.39
C GLY A 207 -20.38 10.19 13.46
N GLU A 208 -20.64 10.68 14.68
CA GLU A 208 -20.96 12.08 14.96
C GLU A 208 -19.84 13.04 14.50
N ARG A 209 -18.58 12.58 14.55
CA ARG A 209 -17.41 13.37 14.17
C ARG A 209 -17.29 13.67 12.66
N GLN A 210 -17.99 12.93 11.80
CA GLN A 210 -17.99 13.20 10.35
C GLN A 210 -18.74 14.50 10.01
N LEU A 211 -19.67 14.91 10.85
CA LEU A 211 -20.46 16.14 10.69
C LEU A 211 -20.14 17.20 11.76
N ASP A 212 -19.07 17.04 12.53
CA ASP A 212 -18.62 18.04 13.47
C ASP A 212 -17.93 19.19 12.72
N ASP A 213 -18.48 20.38 12.78
CA ASP A 213 -18.01 21.60 12.12
C ASP A 213 -17.27 22.56 13.06
N ALA A 214 -17.02 22.16 14.32
CA ALA A 214 -16.48 23.01 15.39
C ALA A 214 -15.18 23.78 15.04
N LEU A 215 -14.44 23.35 14.00
CA LEU A 215 -13.19 23.95 13.54
C LEU A 215 -13.23 24.37 12.06
N LEU A 216 -14.40 24.39 11.43
CA LEU A 216 -14.59 24.64 10.00
C LEU A 216 -15.60 25.75 9.78
N ASP A 217 -15.33 26.63 8.83
CA ASP A 217 -16.32 27.63 8.40
C ASP A 217 -17.42 26.99 7.53
N ARG A 218 -17.07 25.91 6.82
CA ARG A 218 -17.99 25.22 5.89
C ARG A 218 -17.75 23.73 5.86
N LEU A 219 -18.80 22.98 6.09
CA LEU A 219 -18.84 21.52 5.90
C LEU A 219 -19.86 21.16 4.83
N PHE A 220 -19.45 20.37 3.86
CA PHE A 220 -20.29 19.92 2.76
C PHE A 220 -20.46 18.40 2.78
N LEU A 221 -21.67 17.95 2.44
CA LEU A 221 -21.94 16.55 2.14
C LEU A 221 -22.09 16.40 0.61
N TYR A 222 -21.18 15.65 0.00
CA TYR A 222 -21.29 15.30 -1.41
C TYR A 222 -21.93 13.92 -1.55
N HIS A 223 -23.18 13.88 -2.02
CA HIS A 223 -23.86 12.62 -2.27
C HIS A 223 -23.81 12.26 -3.75
N LEU A 224 -23.35 11.04 -4.03
CA LEU A 224 -23.35 10.45 -5.37
C LEU A 224 -24.22 9.18 -5.37
N SER A 225 -25.25 9.15 -6.21
CA SER A 225 -26.03 7.95 -6.48
C SER A 225 -25.51 7.28 -7.75
N VAL A 226 -25.17 5.99 -7.68
CA VAL A 226 -24.63 5.22 -8.81
C VAL A 226 -25.48 4.00 -9.11
N GLU A 227 -25.64 3.67 -10.38
CA GLU A 227 -26.19 2.40 -10.81
C GLU A 227 -25.05 1.40 -11.01
N VAL A 228 -25.12 0.26 -10.30
CA VAL A 228 -24.13 -0.81 -10.43
C VAL A 228 -24.56 -1.75 -11.54
N SER A 229 -23.79 -1.81 -12.63
CA SER A 229 -24.06 -2.68 -13.77
C SER A 229 -22.87 -3.61 -14.04
N ARG A 230 -23.16 -4.88 -14.40
CA ARG A 230 -22.12 -5.85 -14.82
C ARG A 230 -21.71 -5.70 -16.30
N LYS A 231 -22.47 -4.99 -17.08
CA LYS A 231 -22.28 -4.93 -18.55
C LYS A 231 -21.82 -3.56 -19.04
N ASN A 232 -22.27 -2.49 -18.40
CA ASN A 232 -22.03 -1.11 -18.83
C ASN A 232 -21.64 -0.27 -17.63
N GLY A 233 -20.83 0.77 -17.86
CA GLY A 233 -20.42 1.70 -16.83
C GLY A 233 -18.89 1.84 -16.76
N GLN A 234 -18.45 2.78 -15.94
CA GLN A 234 -17.03 2.99 -15.67
C GLN A 234 -16.62 2.11 -14.48
N THR A 235 -15.59 1.28 -14.65
CA THR A 235 -14.99 0.52 -13.55
C THR A 235 -14.13 1.43 -12.66
N LEU A 236 -13.90 1.02 -11.40
CA LEU A 236 -13.00 1.73 -10.49
C LEU A 236 -11.60 1.89 -11.11
N ASN A 237 -11.06 0.83 -11.72
CA ASN A 237 -9.76 0.86 -12.39
C ASN A 237 -9.73 1.90 -13.52
N ARG A 238 -10.80 1.98 -14.30
CA ARG A 238 -10.90 2.97 -15.38
C ARG A 238 -10.94 4.40 -14.83
N ALA A 239 -11.64 4.64 -13.72
CA ALA A 239 -11.67 5.94 -13.06
C ALA A 239 -10.27 6.36 -12.57
N ILE A 240 -9.51 5.41 -12.01
CA ILE A 240 -8.11 5.63 -11.59
C ILE A 240 -7.21 5.95 -12.79
N GLU A 241 -7.30 5.17 -13.87
CA GLU A 241 -6.52 5.42 -15.09
C GLU A 241 -6.83 6.79 -15.72
N ASP A 242 -8.09 7.17 -15.76
CA ASP A 242 -8.51 8.45 -16.33
C ASP A 242 -7.98 9.64 -15.50
N LEU A 243 -7.95 9.50 -14.17
CA LEU A 243 -7.31 10.48 -13.28
C LEU A 243 -5.79 10.53 -13.46
N ARG A 244 -5.11 9.38 -13.56
CA ARG A 244 -3.66 9.34 -13.85
C ARG A 244 -3.34 10.05 -15.16
N LYS A 245 -4.15 9.87 -16.20
CA LYS A 245 -3.99 10.56 -17.47
C LYS A 245 -4.23 12.07 -17.35
N ALA A 246 -5.25 12.48 -16.59
CA ALA A 246 -5.51 13.89 -16.35
C ALA A 246 -4.40 14.60 -15.58
N LEU A 247 -3.74 13.89 -14.67
CA LEU A 247 -2.65 14.39 -13.84
C LEU A 247 -1.26 14.24 -14.49
N ALA A 248 -1.15 13.61 -15.67
CA ALA A 248 0.14 13.26 -16.28
C ALA A 248 1.04 14.50 -16.58
N ALA A 249 0.47 15.67 -16.75
CA ALA A 249 1.19 16.92 -16.97
C ALA A 249 1.77 17.53 -15.68
N ASP A 250 1.25 17.15 -14.51
CA ASP A 250 1.71 17.61 -13.19
C ASP A 250 2.30 16.44 -12.40
N THR A 251 3.62 16.31 -12.42
CA THR A 251 4.33 15.18 -11.80
C THR A 251 4.17 15.13 -10.28
N ILE A 252 4.00 16.28 -9.61
CA ILE A 252 3.81 16.36 -8.16
C ILE A 252 2.39 15.89 -7.81
N ALA A 253 1.38 16.37 -8.54
CA ALA A 253 0.00 15.94 -8.37
C ALA A 253 -0.15 14.43 -8.64
N LEU A 254 0.45 13.93 -9.72
CA LEU A 254 0.44 12.50 -10.07
C LEU A 254 1.12 11.65 -8.98
N HIS A 255 2.25 12.10 -8.45
CA HIS A 255 2.94 11.41 -7.37
C HIS A 255 2.06 11.36 -6.11
N ARG A 256 1.49 12.48 -5.66
CA ARG A 256 0.56 12.53 -4.52
C ARG A 256 -0.64 11.60 -4.72
N PHE A 257 -1.24 11.61 -5.90
CA PHE A 257 -2.36 10.73 -6.23
C PHE A 257 -1.98 9.25 -6.10
N ASN A 258 -0.81 8.85 -6.62
CA ASN A 258 -0.35 7.46 -6.59
C ASN A 258 0.13 7.00 -5.19
N THR A 259 0.54 7.91 -4.32
CA THR A 259 0.93 7.61 -2.92
C THR A 259 -0.24 7.69 -1.93
N GLY A 260 -1.39 8.21 -2.37
CA GLY A 260 -2.64 8.28 -1.62
C GLY A 260 -3.43 6.94 -1.62
N PRO A 261 -4.77 6.97 -1.43
CA PRO A 261 -5.62 5.78 -1.31
C PRO A 261 -5.53 4.81 -2.48
N VAL A 262 -5.14 5.31 -3.66
CA VAL A 262 -5.01 4.53 -4.90
C VAL A 262 -3.78 3.61 -4.86
N SER A 263 -2.81 3.85 -4.00
CA SER A 263 -1.64 2.96 -3.85
C SER A 263 -2.02 1.55 -3.39
N TYR A 264 -3.17 1.41 -2.75
CA TYR A 264 -3.69 0.13 -2.23
C TYR A 264 -4.71 -0.54 -3.16
N THR A 265 -5.08 0.09 -4.26
CA THR A 265 -5.99 -0.45 -5.26
C THR A 265 -5.21 -1.07 -6.42
N HIS A 266 -4.36 -2.04 -6.15
CA HIS A 266 -3.91 -2.97 -7.17
C HIS A 266 -5.03 -3.99 -7.40
N LEU A 267 -6.02 -3.59 -8.18
CA LEU A 267 -7.04 -4.46 -8.75
C LEU A 267 -6.54 -5.02 -10.07
#